data_ee4988399aee8c1c37fd8fd0876b2a2e
#
_entry.id   ee4988399aee8c1c37fd8fd0876b2a2e
#
_cell.length_a   1.000
_cell.length_b   1.000
_cell.length_c   1.000
_cell.angle_alpha   90.00
_cell.angle_beta   90.00
_cell.angle_gamma   90.00
#
_symmetry.space_group_name_H-M   'P 1'
#
loop_
_entity.id
_entity.type
_entity.pdbx_description
1 polymer ?
#
loop_
_entity_poly.entity_id
_entity_poly.type
_entity_poly.pdbx_seq_one_letter_code
_entity_poly.pdbx_strand_id
1 'polypeptide(L)'
;MFITEPISNLKFKGTFHFDEGFYYFRNVGNRLLLGGARNKDFKNEKTYSLETSALIQKTLEDFMMKRILPKGSKKPKIELRWSGTMGMGKIKKPIIEELQPNVFCAVRMSGMGVAIAPIVAERVVKLMKG
;
A
#
# COMPACT_ATOMS: atom_id res chain seq x y z
N MET A 1 -7.12 0.44 2.46
CA MET A 1 -7.18 -0.61 1.43
C MET A 1 -8.47 -1.39 1.53
N PHE A 2 -8.88 -2.07 0.47
CA PHE A 2 -9.99 -3.04 0.51
C PHE A 2 -9.82 -4.15 -0.54
N ILE A 3 -10.60 -5.22 -0.39
CA ILE A 3 -10.80 -6.25 -1.40
C ILE A 3 -12.31 -6.44 -1.64
N THR A 4 -12.68 -6.63 -2.90
CA THR A 4 -14.09 -6.83 -3.30
C THR A 4 -14.48 -8.31 -3.24
N GLU A 5 -15.78 -8.58 -3.29
CA GLU A 5 -16.32 -9.86 -3.74
C GLU A 5 -15.82 -10.21 -5.15
N PRO A 6 -15.96 -11.46 -5.61
CA PRO A 6 -15.65 -11.82 -6.99
C PRO A 6 -16.43 -10.96 -7.99
N ILE A 7 -15.73 -10.40 -8.97
CA ILE A 7 -16.30 -9.60 -10.04
C ILE A 7 -16.34 -10.46 -11.31
N SER A 8 -17.53 -10.69 -11.82
CA SER A 8 -17.70 -11.39 -13.10
C SER A 8 -17.03 -10.61 -14.21
N ASN A 9 -16.21 -11.30 -15.03
CA ASN A 9 -15.51 -10.70 -16.17
C ASN A 9 -14.58 -9.53 -15.82
N LEU A 10 -13.83 -9.62 -14.73
CA LEU A 10 -12.78 -8.65 -14.41
C LEU A 10 -11.79 -8.54 -15.59
N LYS A 11 -11.68 -7.36 -16.21
CA LYS A 11 -11.03 -7.14 -17.51
C LYS A 11 -9.51 -7.02 -17.46
N PHE A 12 -8.90 -7.10 -16.29
CA PHE A 12 -7.43 -6.97 -16.14
C PHE A 12 -6.84 -8.08 -15.29
N LYS A 13 -5.56 -8.33 -15.52
CA LYS A 13 -4.72 -9.22 -14.71
C LYS A 13 -3.36 -8.57 -14.55
N GLY A 14 -2.87 -8.47 -13.30
CA GLY A 14 -1.57 -7.87 -12.99
C GLY A 14 -1.64 -6.84 -11.87
N THR A 15 -0.55 -6.12 -11.69
CA THR A 15 -0.38 -5.07 -10.69
C THR A 15 -0.26 -3.72 -11.38
N PHE A 16 -1.00 -2.74 -10.89
CA PHE A 16 -1.12 -1.43 -11.50
C PHE A 16 -0.89 -0.33 -10.47
N HIS A 17 -0.25 0.74 -10.92
CA HIS A 17 -0.09 1.98 -10.17
C HIS A 17 -0.71 3.14 -10.96
N PHE A 18 -1.24 4.13 -10.25
CA PHE A 18 -1.81 5.33 -10.83
C PHE A 18 -1.50 6.53 -9.91
N ASP A 19 -1.43 7.75 -10.47
CA ASP A 19 -1.18 9.00 -9.76
C ASP A 19 0.13 8.90 -8.93
N GLU A 20 1.27 8.76 -9.61
CA GLU A 20 2.61 8.64 -9.00
C GLU A 20 2.73 7.52 -7.93
N GLY A 21 1.88 6.49 -8.02
CA GLY A 21 1.82 5.40 -7.07
C GLY A 21 0.96 5.66 -5.84
N PHE A 22 0.22 6.79 -5.81
CA PHE A 22 -0.75 7.05 -4.75
C PHE A 22 -1.96 6.13 -4.79
N TYR A 23 -2.25 5.50 -5.92
CA TYR A 23 -3.22 4.41 -6.03
C TYR A 23 -2.51 3.19 -6.56
N TYR A 24 -2.82 2.05 -5.99
CA TYR A 24 -2.30 0.77 -6.45
C TYR A 24 -3.39 -0.29 -6.37
N PHE A 25 -3.46 -1.13 -7.40
CA PHE A 25 -4.46 -2.18 -7.46
C PHE A 25 -3.95 -3.39 -8.24
N ARG A 26 -4.58 -4.51 -7.96
CA ARG A 26 -4.33 -5.78 -8.66
C ARG A 26 -5.57 -6.66 -8.60
N ASN A 27 -5.61 -7.66 -9.46
CA ASN A 27 -6.53 -8.75 -9.26
C ASN A 27 -5.97 -9.77 -8.24
N VAL A 28 -6.88 -10.39 -7.50
CA VAL A 28 -6.64 -11.58 -6.66
C VAL A 28 -7.70 -12.59 -7.06
N GLY A 29 -7.34 -13.52 -7.96
CA GLY A 29 -8.34 -14.27 -8.71
C GLY A 29 -9.25 -13.30 -9.46
N ASN A 30 -10.56 -13.41 -9.26
CA ASN A 30 -11.57 -12.53 -9.83
C ASN A 30 -11.97 -11.36 -8.92
N ARG A 31 -11.19 -11.05 -7.89
CA ARG A 31 -11.43 -9.94 -6.96
C ARG A 31 -10.52 -8.77 -7.28
N LEU A 32 -10.98 -7.57 -7.00
CA LEU A 32 -10.16 -6.37 -7.03
C LEU A 32 -9.63 -6.08 -5.63
N LEU A 33 -8.30 -6.02 -5.48
CA LEU A 33 -7.62 -5.44 -4.34
C LEU A 33 -7.18 -4.03 -4.72
N LEU A 34 -7.59 -3.03 -3.94
CA LEU A 34 -7.29 -1.62 -4.19
C LEU A 34 -6.85 -0.91 -2.90
N GLY A 35 -5.80 -0.11 -3.02
CA GLY A 35 -5.27 0.67 -1.92
C GLY A 35 -4.71 2.01 -2.36
N GLY A 36 -4.33 2.84 -1.37
CA GLY A 36 -3.71 4.15 -1.60
C GLY A 36 -4.59 5.32 -1.20
N ALA A 37 -4.57 6.38 -2.02
CA ALA A 37 -5.30 7.64 -1.86
C ALA A 37 -4.90 8.51 -0.65
N ARG A 38 -3.78 8.21 0.05
CA ARG A 38 -3.31 9.02 1.19
C ARG A 38 -3.04 10.49 0.84
N ASN A 39 -2.77 10.80 -0.43
CA ASN A 39 -2.58 12.15 -0.94
C ASN A 39 -3.85 13.03 -0.87
N LYS A 40 -5.00 12.45 -0.60
CA LYS A 40 -6.27 13.17 -0.43
C LYS A 40 -6.45 13.67 1.01
N ASP A 41 -5.66 13.17 1.95
CA ASP A 41 -5.70 13.62 3.34
C ASP A 41 -4.36 13.38 4.07
N PHE A 42 -3.30 13.95 3.57
CA PHE A 42 -1.96 13.78 4.15
C PHE A 42 -1.86 14.10 5.63
N LYS A 43 -2.67 15.05 6.10
CA LYS A 43 -2.64 15.48 7.50
C LYS A 43 -3.15 14.38 8.42
N ASN A 44 -4.32 13.83 8.14
CA ASN A 44 -4.94 12.81 8.98
C ASN A 44 -4.37 11.41 8.73
N GLU A 45 -3.86 11.14 7.52
CA GLU A 45 -3.15 9.88 7.20
C GLU A 45 -1.74 9.79 7.85
N LYS A 46 -1.26 10.87 8.47
CA LYS A 46 -0.06 10.86 9.30
C LYS A 46 -0.39 10.42 10.73
N THR A 47 -0.64 9.14 10.90
CA THR A 47 -1.15 8.55 12.14
C THR A 47 -0.53 7.16 12.41
N TYR A 48 -0.58 6.73 13.67
CA TYR A 48 -0.29 5.36 14.09
C TYR A 48 -1.56 4.50 14.26
N SER A 49 -2.76 5.11 14.10
CA SER A 49 -4.00 4.35 14.13
C SER A 49 -4.07 3.38 12.95
N LEU A 50 -4.56 2.18 13.23
CA LEU A 50 -4.86 1.15 12.23
C LEU A 50 -6.33 1.19 11.78
N GLU A 51 -7.06 2.22 12.17
CA GLU A 51 -8.43 2.42 11.71
C GLU A 51 -8.49 2.89 10.26
N THR A 52 -9.56 2.55 9.58
CA THR A 52 -9.78 3.00 8.21
C THR A 52 -10.47 4.37 8.19
N SER A 53 -9.94 5.30 7.40
CA SER A 53 -10.56 6.61 7.18
C SER A 53 -11.75 6.49 6.22
N ALA A 54 -12.92 7.02 6.60
CA ALA A 54 -14.11 7.04 5.76
C ALA A 54 -13.89 7.83 4.45
N LEU A 55 -13.14 8.93 4.52
CA LEU A 55 -12.78 9.73 3.35
C LEU A 55 -11.94 8.92 2.36
N ILE A 56 -10.90 8.25 2.84
CA ILE A 56 -10.04 7.42 2.00
C ILE A 56 -10.81 6.23 1.43
N GLN A 57 -11.65 5.56 2.21
CA GLN A 57 -12.46 4.45 1.73
C GLN A 57 -13.41 4.90 0.61
N LYS A 58 -14.12 6.02 0.79
CA LYS A 58 -14.99 6.58 -0.25
C LYS A 58 -14.20 6.97 -1.50
N THR A 59 -13.04 7.60 -1.34
CA THR A 59 -12.17 8.00 -2.45
C THR A 59 -11.72 6.79 -3.27
N LEU A 60 -11.35 5.70 -2.63
CA LEU A 60 -10.98 4.45 -3.30
C LEU A 60 -12.17 3.80 -4.03
N GLU A 61 -13.36 3.82 -3.43
CA GLU A 61 -14.57 3.31 -4.07
C GLU A 61 -14.95 4.13 -5.31
N ASP A 62 -14.86 5.46 -5.21
CA ASP A 62 -15.09 6.36 -6.35
C ASP A 62 -14.07 6.12 -7.47
N PHE A 63 -12.79 5.91 -7.11
CA PHE A 63 -11.74 5.59 -8.08
C PHE A 63 -12.02 4.24 -8.76
N MET A 64 -12.39 3.21 -8.01
CA MET A 64 -12.80 1.91 -8.54
C MET A 64 -13.88 2.04 -9.60
N MET A 65 -14.96 2.75 -9.28
CA MET A 65 -16.10 2.89 -10.18
C MET A 65 -15.83 3.77 -11.40
N LYS A 66 -15.02 4.83 -11.24
CA LYS A 66 -14.75 5.80 -12.31
C LYS A 66 -13.60 5.42 -13.23
N ARG A 67 -12.62 4.62 -12.75
CA ARG A 67 -11.35 4.39 -13.46
C ARG A 67 -11.03 2.92 -13.71
N ILE A 68 -11.48 2.02 -12.86
CA ILE A 68 -11.10 0.60 -12.95
C ILE A 68 -12.22 -0.23 -13.61
N LEU A 69 -13.44 -0.07 -13.15
CA LEU A 69 -14.56 -0.84 -13.68
C LEU A 69 -15.18 -0.20 -14.93
N PRO A 70 -15.71 -1.01 -15.86
CA PRO A 70 -16.41 -0.49 -17.01
C PRO A 70 -17.57 0.44 -16.61
N LYS A 71 -17.81 1.48 -17.42
CA LYS A 71 -18.93 2.39 -17.20
C LYS A 71 -20.26 1.62 -17.18
N GLY A 72 -21.09 1.91 -16.19
CA GLY A 72 -22.37 1.22 -15.99
C GLY A 72 -22.29 -0.09 -15.18
N SER A 73 -21.08 -0.48 -14.73
CA SER A 73 -20.94 -1.65 -13.86
C SER A 73 -21.70 -1.45 -12.55
N LYS A 74 -22.31 -2.53 -12.04
CA LYS A 74 -22.82 -2.56 -10.67
C LYS A 74 -21.64 -2.46 -9.69
N LYS A 75 -21.79 -1.66 -8.64
CA LYS A 75 -20.76 -1.56 -7.59
C LYS A 75 -20.66 -2.89 -6.84
N PRO A 76 -19.47 -3.54 -6.84
CA PRO A 76 -19.27 -4.78 -6.10
C PRO A 76 -19.28 -4.52 -4.60
N LYS A 77 -19.67 -5.52 -3.82
CA LYS A 77 -19.57 -5.50 -2.36
C LYS A 77 -18.09 -5.51 -1.96
N ILE A 78 -17.75 -4.70 -0.97
CA ILE A 78 -16.43 -4.75 -0.34
C ILE A 78 -16.51 -5.80 0.77
N GLU A 79 -15.70 -6.85 0.67
CA GLU A 79 -15.68 -7.93 1.66
C GLU A 79 -14.81 -7.61 2.86
N LEU A 80 -13.67 -6.97 2.63
CA LEU A 80 -12.72 -6.65 3.70
C LEU A 80 -12.11 -5.28 3.47
N ARG A 81 -11.95 -4.51 4.56
CA ARG A 81 -11.23 -3.24 4.62
C ARG A 81 -10.15 -3.32 5.68
N TRP A 82 -9.01 -2.71 5.40
CA TRP A 82 -7.94 -2.60 6.40
C TRP A 82 -7.05 -1.40 6.10
N SER A 83 -6.25 -1.04 7.08
CA SER A 83 -5.18 -0.07 6.97
C SER A 83 -3.87 -0.66 7.48
N GLY A 84 -2.79 0.05 7.29
CA GLY A 84 -1.48 -0.32 7.82
C GLY A 84 -0.55 0.88 7.79
N THR A 85 0.23 1.03 8.85
CA THR A 85 1.20 2.11 8.98
C THR A 85 2.42 1.83 8.11
N MET A 86 2.83 2.81 7.33
CA MET A 86 4.06 2.77 6.53
C MET A 86 5.09 3.76 7.06
N GLY A 87 6.32 3.29 7.27
CA GLY A 87 7.46 4.17 7.56
C GLY A 87 7.83 4.99 6.33
N MET A 88 7.46 6.27 6.33
CA MET A 88 7.74 7.22 5.26
C MET A 88 8.82 8.22 5.70
N GLY A 89 9.56 8.80 4.75
CA GLY A 89 10.57 9.83 5.03
C GLY A 89 10.66 10.85 3.90
N LYS A 90 11.41 11.94 4.14
CA LYS A 90 11.68 12.96 3.11
C LYS A 90 12.41 12.39 1.90
N ILE A 91 13.29 11.43 2.14
CA ILE A 91 13.99 10.66 1.11
C ILE A 91 13.51 9.22 1.13
N LYS A 92 13.38 8.61 -0.05
CA LYS A 92 12.93 7.22 -0.20
C LYS A 92 14.06 6.19 0.06
N LYS A 93 14.95 6.45 1.02
CA LYS A 93 16.02 5.51 1.38
C LYS A 93 15.67 4.81 2.70
N PRO A 94 15.90 3.51 2.85
CA PRO A 94 15.80 2.82 4.13
C PRO A 94 16.77 3.42 5.15
N ILE A 95 16.45 3.27 6.41
CA ILE A 95 17.38 3.47 7.52
C ILE A 95 17.93 2.09 7.86
N ILE A 96 19.25 1.95 7.82
CA ILE A 96 19.97 0.72 8.17
C ILE A 96 21.13 1.17 9.02
N GLU A 97 21.03 0.99 10.33
CA GLU A 97 22.01 1.50 11.27
C GLU A 97 22.03 0.71 12.58
N GLU A 98 23.12 0.78 13.29
CA GLU A 98 23.23 0.35 14.67
C GLU A 98 22.80 1.51 15.57
N LEU A 99 21.74 1.31 16.34
CA LEU A 99 21.17 2.32 17.25
C LEU A 99 21.89 2.39 18.59
N GLN A 100 22.34 1.23 19.06
CA GLN A 100 23.10 1.02 20.29
C GLN A 100 23.96 -0.24 20.10
N PRO A 101 24.97 -0.49 20.92
CA PRO A 101 25.80 -1.70 20.82
C PRO A 101 24.92 -2.96 20.68
N ASN A 102 25.09 -3.68 19.57
CA ASN A 102 24.35 -4.89 19.20
C ASN A 102 22.84 -4.70 18.96
N VAL A 103 22.34 -3.46 18.80
CA VAL A 103 20.96 -3.18 18.44
C VAL A 103 20.88 -2.52 17.09
N PHE A 104 20.43 -3.25 16.09
CA PHE A 104 20.39 -2.83 14.71
C PHE A 104 18.95 -2.57 14.24
N CYS A 105 18.78 -1.62 13.33
CA CYS A 105 17.50 -1.39 12.68
C CYS A 105 17.61 -1.42 11.16
N ALA A 106 16.52 -1.87 10.51
CA ALA A 106 16.34 -1.84 9.06
C ALA A 106 14.88 -1.46 8.77
N VAL A 107 14.61 -0.16 8.67
CA VAL A 107 13.24 0.39 8.66
C VAL A 107 13.06 1.45 7.57
N ARG A 108 11.85 1.99 7.46
CA ARG A 108 11.47 3.10 6.56
C ARG A 108 11.67 2.75 5.08
N MET A 109 11.08 1.67 4.63
CA MET A 109 11.16 1.25 3.22
C MET A 109 10.21 2.04 2.30
N SER A 110 9.49 3.03 2.82
CA SER A 110 8.69 4.01 2.06
C SER A 110 7.71 3.39 1.05
N GLY A 111 7.06 2.28 1.43
CA GLY A 111 6.11 1.55 0.59
C GLY A 111 6.76 0.55 -0.39
N MET A 112 8.10 0.48 -0.47
CA MET A 112 8.83 -0.40 -1.40
C MET A 112 9.36 -1.68 -0.73
N GLY A 113 8.90 -2.00 0.47
CA GLY A 113 9.43 -3.10 1.28
C GLY A 113 9.53 -4.44 0.54
N VAL A 114 8.48 -4.84 -0.17
CA VAL A 114 8.47 -6.11 -0.90
C VAL A 114 9.60 -6.18 -1.95
N ALA A 115 9.87 -5.08 -2.65
CA ALA A 115 10.89 -5.02 -3.70
C ALA A 115 12.32 -4.94 -3.14
N ILE A 116 12.53 -4.19 -2.05
CA ILE A 116 13.89 -3.88 -1.57
C ILE A 116 14.29 -4.63 -0.30
N ALA A 117 13.38 -5.39 0.34
CA ALA A 117 13.67 -6.13 1.55
C ALA A 117 14.89 -7.06 1.44
N PRO A 118 15.13 -7.79 0.34
CA PRO A 118 16.31 -8.66 0.22
C PRO A 118 17.63 -7.90 0.36
N ILE A 119 17.77 -6.77 -0.36
CA ILE A 119 19.01 -5.97 -0.28
C ILE A 119 19.15 -5.25 1.07
N VAL A 120 18.04 -4.86 1.69
CA VAL A 120 18.03 -4.26 3.03
C VAL A 120 18.46 -5.28 4.07
N ALA A 121 17.95 -6.51 3.99
CA ALA A 121 18.37 -7.62 4.86
C ALA A 121 19.86 -7.94 4.71
N GLU A 122 20.37 -8.03 3.48
CA GLU A 122 21.78 -8.23 3.23
C GLU A 122 22.66 -7.16 3.90
N ARG A 123 22.27 -5.89 3.76
CA ARG A 123 23.00 -4.76 4.33
C ARG A 123 23.02 -4.76 5.85
N VAL A 124 21.88 -5.04 6.51
CA VAL A 124 21.84 -5.08 7.97
C VAL A 124 22.67 -6.25 8.51
N VAL A 125 22.63 -7.41 7.83
CA VAL A 125 23.47 -8.56 8.22
C VAL A 125 24.96 -8.27 8.06
N LYS A 126 25.37 -7.54 7.01
CA LYS A 126 26.76 -7.08 6.88
C LYS A 126 27.15 -6.13 8.02
N LEU A 127 26.29 -5.20 8.38
CA LEU A 127 26.53 -4.29 9.50
C LEU A 127 26.66 -5.04 10.84
N MET A 128 25.89 -6.11 11.05
CA MET A 128 25.96 -6.94 12.27
C MET A 128 27.24 -7.76 12.38
N LYS A 129 27.93 -8.01 11.27
CA LYS A 129 29.17 -8.82 11.24
C LYS A 129 30.45 -7.99 11.35
N GLY A 130 30.33 -6.66 11.26
CA GLY A 130 31.47 -5.71 11.30
C GLY A 130 32.14 -5.64 9.94
#